data_3e0a5805760801ee37c562b53690d898
#
_entry.id   3e0a5805760801ee37c562b53690d898
#
_cell.length_a   1.000
_cell.length_b   1.000
_cell.length_c   1.000
_cell.angle_alpha   90.00
_cell.angle_beta   90.00
_cell.angle_gamma   90.00
#
_symmetry.space_group_name_H-M   'P 1'
#
loop_
_entity.id
_entity.type
_entity.pdbx_description
1 polymer ?
#
loop_
_entity_poly.entity_id
_entity_poly.type
_entity_poly.pdbx_seq_one_letter_code
_entity_poly.pdbx_strand_id
1 'polypeptide(L)'
;VGYTYLFGVRLVFRGSKNGCFLTTDFQQPWCPSMVGCGVYEISDKDEQALDVYAGVPYFYQKQTMQVQCVWDVTTRREVLHNIEAILYTLPASHPLGVPSRRYLQECKSGYDDFHFSFLPLRQALIDSSPEPHTK
;
A
#
# COMPACT_ATOMS: atom_id res chain seq x y z
N VAL A 1 6.72 -15.47 -3.00
CA VAL A 1 6.87 -14.02 -2.94
C VAL A 1 7.01 -13.46 -4.35
N GLY A 2 6.26 -12.46 -4.64
CA GLY A 2 6.30 -11.82 -5.93
C GLY A 2 5.88 -10.37 -5.84
N TYR A 3 5.48 -9.80 -6.96
CA TYR A 3 4.96 -8.44 -6.96
C TYR A 3 3.85 -8.30 -7.99
N THR A 4 3.05 -7.26 -7.83
CA THR A 4 2.00 -6.91 -8.75
C THR A 4 1.86 -5.40 -8.80
N TYR A 5 1.07 -4.91 -9.73
CA TYR A 5 0.71 -3.49 -9.82
C TYR A 5 -0.80 -3.37 -9.71
N LEU A 6 -1.24 -2.48 -8.85
CA LEU A 6 -2.65 -2.15 -8.72
C LEU A 6 -2.94 -0.91 -9.56
N PHE A 7 -3.98 -0.98 -10.38
CA PHE A 7 -4.37 0.12 -11.25
C PHE A 7 -5.61 0.80 -10.72
N GLY A 8 -5.75 2.08 -11.01
CA GLY A 8 -6.90 2.84 -10.56
C GLY A 8 -6.88 3.15 -9.07
N VAL A 9 -5.70 3.13 -8.47
CA VAL A 9 -5.53 3.47 -7.07
C VAL A 9 -4.49 4.56 -6.94
N ARG A 10 -4.57 5.34 -5.88
CA ARG A 10 -3.50 6.26 -5.55
C ARG A 10 -3.01 5.97 -4.13
N LEU A 11 -1.76 6.28 -3.92
CA LEU A 11 -1.11 6.07 -2.64
C LEU A 11 -1.19 7.35 -1.84
N VAL A 12 -1.59 7.26 -0.59
CA VAL A 12 -1.68 8.42 0.31
C VAL A 12 -1.29 8.00 1.72
N PHE A 13 -1.11 8.98 2.59
CA PHE A 13 -0.90 8.74 4.02
C PHE A 13 -2.12 9.25 4.78
N ARG A 14 -2.68 8.41 5.64
CA ARG A 14 -3.84 8.75 6.46
C ARG A 14 -3.60 8.33 7.89
N GLY A 15 -4.29 8.97 8.79
CA GLY A 15 -4.18 8.60 10.19
C GLY A 15 -4.74 9.67 11.10
N SER A 16 -4.02 9.92 12.18
CA SER A 16 -4.40 10.90 13.17
C SER A 16 -3.16 11.67 13.59
N LYS A 17 -3.31 12.55 14.56
CA LYS A 17 -2.16 13.27 15.11
C LYS A 17 -1.15 12.32 15.76
N ASN A 18 -1.53 11.08 16.03
CA ASN A 18 -0.62 10.09 16.59
C ASN A 18 0.24 9.41 15.52
N GLY A 19 -0.07 9.63 14.26
CA GLY A 19 0.71 9.09 13.16
C GLY A 19 -0.12 8.89 11.92
N CYS A 20 0.53 9.02 10.78
CA CYS A 20 -0.09 8.79 9.48
C CYS A 20 0.62 7.66 8.78
N PHE A 21 -0.13 6.77 8.17
CA PHE A 21 0.39 5.55 7.58
C PHE A 21 -0.05 5.41 6.14
N LEU A 22 0.73 4.66 5.39
CA LEU A 22 0.52 4.48 3.97
C LEU A 22 -0.72 3.62 3.72
N THR A 23 -1.51 4.03 2.75
CA THR A 23 -2.69 3.29 2.32
C THR A 23 -2.96 3.60 0.85
N THR A 24 -3.90 2.88 0.27
CA THR A 24 -4.33 3.12 -1.09
C THR A 24 -5.78 3.55 -1.11
N ASP A 25 -6.06 4.60 -1.86
CA ASP A 25 -7.43 5.04 -2.14
C ASP A 25 -7.80 4.53 -3.52
N PHE A 26 -8.90 3.80 -3.61
CA PHE A 26 -9.37 3.34 -4.90
C PHE A 26 -10.01 4.48 -5.65
N GLN A 27 -9.64 4.60 -6.91
CA GLN A 27 -10.11 5.65 -7.80
C GLN A 27 -10.94 5.03 -8.90
N GLN A 28 -11.29 5.83 -9.88
CA GLN A 28 -12.03 5.30 -11.01
C GLN A 28 -11.16 4.36 -11.83
N PRO A 29 -11.74 3.30 -12.38
CA PRO A 29 -10.94 2.30 -13.11
C PRO A 29 -10.12 2.85 -14.28
N TRP A 30 -10.58 3.95 -14.85
CA TRP A 30 -9.85 4.57 -15.98
C TRP A 30 -8.74 5.50 -15.53
N CYS A 31 -8.59 5.70 -14.23
CA CYS A 31 -7.51 6.53 -13.73
C CYS A 31 -6.16 5.86 -14.05
N PRO A 32 -5.21 6.60 -14.60
CA PRO A 32 -3.93 5.99 -14.99
C PRO A 32 -3.00 5.69 -13.82
N SER A 33 -3.41 5.98 -12.61
CA SER A 33 -2.58 5.72 -11.42
C SER A 33 -2.29 4.24 -11.25
N MET A 34 -1.08 3.94 -10.82
CA MET A 34 -0.61 2.59 -10.67
C MET A 34 0.29 2.52 -9.44
N VAL A 35 0.11 1.49 -8.62
CA VAL A 35 0.88 1.30 -7.39
C VAL A 35 1.49 -0.09 -7.38
N GLY A 36 2.81 -0.17 -7.19
CA GLY A 36 3.49 -1.45 -7.06
C GLY A 36 3.30 -2.02 -5.66
N CYS A 37 3.09 -3.32 -5.58
CA CYS A 37 2.87 -4.01 -4.32
C CYS A 37 3.67 -5.30 -4.27
N GLY A 38 4.31 -5.56 -3.14
CA GLY A 38 4.87 -6.87 -2.86
C GLY A 38 3.76 -7.84 -2.51
N VAL A 39 3.91 -9.08 -2.96
CA VAL A 39 2.92 -10.13 -2.70
C VAL A 39 3.61 -11.25 -1.93
N TYR A 40 3.06 -11.59 -0.79
CA TYR A 40 3.65 -12.58 0.11
C TYR A 40 2.63 -13.67 0.40
N GLU A 41 3.13 -14.90 0.45
CA GLU A 41 2.33 -16.02 0.90
C GLU A 41 2.47 -16.10 2.42
N ILE A 42 1.34 -16.12 3.12
CA ILE A 42 1.34 -16.16 4.58
C ILE A 42 0.41 -17.26 5.07
N SER A 43 0.64 -17.73 6.28
CA SER A 43 -0.21 -18.71 6.91
C SER A 43 -1.43 -18.03 7.54
N ASP A 44 -2.45 -18.82 7.89
CA ASP A 44 -3.61 -18.30 8.61
C ASP A 44 -3.19 -17.67 9.93
N LYS A 45 -2.20 -18.26 10.59
CA LYS A 45 -1.70 -17.74 11.85
C LYS A 45 -1.02 -16.37 11.65
N ASP A 46 -0.27 -16.23 10.57
CA ASP A 46 0.35 -14.95 10.20
C ASP A 46 -0.72 -13.91 9.92
N GLU A 47 -1.79 -14.30 9.24
CA GLU A 47 -2.88 -13.39 8.93
C GLU A 47 -3.54 -12.89 10.21
N GLN A 48 -3.78 -13.78 11.17
CA GLN A 48 -4.37 -13.40 12.45
C GLN A 48 -3.49 -12.39 13.18
N ALA A 49 -2.18 -12.62 13.15
CA ALA A 49 -1.24 -11.69 13.79
C ALA A 49 -1.26 -10.33 13.11
N LEU A 50 -1.34 -10.30 11.79
CA LEU A 50 -1.42 -9.05 11.03
C LEU A 50 -2.73 -8.32 11.32
N ASP A 51 -3.83 -9.04 11.44
CA ASP A 51 -5.13 -8.43 11.77
C ASP A 51 -5.06 -7.70 13.10
N VAL A 52 -4.43 -8.30 14.08
CA VAL A 52 -4.26 -7.67 15.39
C VAL A 52 -3.35 -6.45 15.29
N TYR A 53 -2.22 -6.60 14.60
CA TYR A 53 -1.25 -5.52 14.45
C TYR A 53 -1.86 -4.32 13.70
N ALA A 54 -2.65 -4.58 12.68
CA ALA A 54 -3.27 -3.54 11.88
C ALA A 54 -4.53 -2.95 12.52
N GLY A 55 -5.01 -3.56 13.60
CA GLY A 55 -6.21 -3.06 14.28
C GLY A 55 -7.47 -3.24 13.49
N VAL A 56 -7.58 -4.34 12.76
CA VAL A 56 -8.76 -4.66 11.97
C VAL A 56 -9.91 -5.04 12.90
N PRO A 57 -11.12 -4.58 12.64
CA PRO A 57 -11.57 -3.72 11.53
C PRO A 57 -11.61 -2.23 11.89
N TYR A 58 -11.12 -1.84 13.05
CA TYR A 58 -11.36 -0.50 13.58
C TYR A 58 -10.38 0.53 13.02
N PHE A 59 -9.11 0.19 12.88
CA PHE A 59 -8.14 1.10 12.31
C PHE A 59 -7.95 0.81 10.82
N TYR A 60 -7.33 -0.31 10.49
CA TYR A 60 -7.25 -0.76 9.10
C TYR A 60 -8.46 -1.62 8.77
N GLN A 61 -8.87 -1.57 7.52
CA GLN A 61 -9.85 -2.49 6.95
C GLN A 61 -9.12 -3.49 6.09
N LYS A 62 -9.70 -4.68 5.97
CA LYS A 62 -9.08 -5.75 5.18
C LYS A 62 -9.96 -6.01 3.97
N GLN A 63 -9.37 -5.97 2.79
CA GLN A 63 -10.07 -6.19 1.53
C GLN A 63 -9.47 -7.38 0.83
N THR A 64 -10.31 -8.17 0.17
CA THR A 64 -9.88 -9.28 -0.65
C THR A 64 -10.05 -8.88 -2.11
N MET A 65 -9.06 -9.16 -2.93
CA MET A 65 -9.12 -8.80 -4.34
C MET A 65 -8.31 -9.76 -5.17
N GLN A 66 -8.66 -9.84 -6.45
CA GLN A 66 -7.88 -10.61 -7.41
C GLN A 66 -6.75 -9.74 -7.95
N VAL A 67 -5.55 -10.28 -7.92
CA VAL A 67 -4.40 -9.57 -8.48
C VAL A 67 -3.63 -10.50 -9.40
N GLN A 68 -2.93 -9.92 -10.36
CA GLN A 68 -2.08 -10.68 -11.26
C GLN A 68 -0.65 -10.53 -10.78
N CYS A 69 -0.12 -11.62 -10.27
CA CYS A 69 1.26 -11.65 -9.79
C CYS A 69 2.20 -11.77 -10.99
N VAL A 70 3.18 -10.88 -11.08
CA VAL A 70 4.01 -10.76 -12.27
C VAL A 70 5.34 -11.48 -12.13
N TRP A 71 5.89 -11.52 -10.92
CA TRP A 71 7.23 -12.05 -10.71
C TRP A 71 7.30 -12.81 -9.40
N ASP A 72 7.90 -13.99 -9.44
CA ASP A 72 8.15 -14.76 -8.23
C ASP A 72 9.63 -14.62 -7.89
N VAL A 73 9.92 -13.84 -6.85
CA VAL A 73 11.32 -13.59 -6.47
C VAL A 73 11.99 -14.82 -5.89
N THR A 74 11.22 -15.79 -5.39
CA THR A 74 11.78 -17.03 -4.85
C THR A 74 12.37 -17.89 -5.95
N THR A 75 11.64 -18.06 -7.05
CA THR A 75 12.10 -18.87 -8.18
C THR A 75 12.82 -18.04 -9.22
N ARG A 76 12.78 -16.72 -9.09
CA ARG A 76 13.36 -15.78 -10.06
C ARG A 76 12.80 -15.98 -11.45
N ARG A 77 11.51 -16.28 -11.52
CA ARG A 77 10.79 -16.46 -12.77
C ARG A 77 9.66 -15.47 -12.87
N GLU A 78 9.46 -15.03 -14.10
CA GLU A 78 8.25 -14.29 -14.43
C GLU A 78 7.10 -15.26 -14.45
N VAL A 79 6.10 -14.99 -13.66
CA VAL A 79 4.87 -15.79 -13.63
C VAL A 79 3.71 -14.85 -13.79
N LEU A 80 2.70 -15.32 -14.51
CA LEU A 80 1.47 -14.57 -14.70
C LEU A 80 0.33 -15.46 -14.26
N HIS A 81 -0.10 -15.29 -13.02
CA HIS A 81 -1.32 -15.96 -12.60
C HIS A 81 -2.11 -15.07 -11.68
N ASN A 82 -3.40 -15.22 -11.77
CA ASN A 82 -4.32 -14.49 -10.92
C ASN A 82 -4.40 -15.20 -9.59
N ILE A 83 -4.26 -14.43 -8.53
CA ILE A 83 -4.37 -14.94 -7.17
C ILE A 83 -5.32 -14.05 -6.39
N GLU A 84 -5.96 -14.63 -5.39
CA GLU A 84 -6.75 -13.87 -4.46
C GLU A 84 -5.82 -13.38 -3.35
N ALA A 85 -5.83 -12.08 -3.12
CA ALA A 85 -4.91 -11.46 -2.16
C ALA A 85 -5.67 -10.60 -1.18
N ILE A 86 -5.06 -10.38 -0.02
CA ILE A 86 -5.58 -9.52 1.02
C ILE A 86 -4.81 -8.22 1.00
N LEU A 87 -5.52 -7.12 1.10
CA LEU A 87 -4.93 -5.79 1.18
C LEU A 87 -5.51 -5.06 2.39
N TYR A 88 -4.63 -4.51 3.21
CA TYR A 88 -5.05 -3.69 4.34
C TYR A 88 -5.09 -2.23 3.91
N THR A 89 -6.21 -1.56 4.16
CA THR A 89 -6.37 -0.16 3.77
C THR A 89 -6.93 0.65 4.94
N LEU A 90 -6.59 1.92 4.97
CA LEU A 90 -7.20 2.85 5.91
C LEU A 90 -8.38 3.50 5.23
N PRO A 91 -9.56 3.52 5.88
CA PRO A 91 -10.73 4.15 5.27
C PRO A 91 -10.55 5.64 5.12
N ALA A 92 -11.28 6.22 4.17
CA ALA A 92 -11.20 7.64 3.87
C ALA A 92 -11.66 8.52 5.02
N SER A 93 -12.30 7.95 6.03
CA SER A 93 -12.68 8.69 7.24
C SER A 93 -11.46 9.16 8.03
N HIS A 94 -10.31 8.51 7.86
CA HIS A 94 -9.07 9.00 8.46
C HIS A 94 -8.50 10.12 7.58
N PRO A 95 -8.16 11.26 8.16
CA PRO A 95 -7.67 12.38 7.35
C PRO A 95 -6.31 12.11 6.76
N LEU A 96 -6.02 12.80 5.67
CA LEU A 96 -4.69 12.80 5.08
C LEU A 96 -3.72 13.53 6.01
N GLY A 97 -2.48 13.11 6.02
CA GLY A 97 -1.48 13.75 6.84
C GLY A 97 -0.08 13.29 6.48
N VAL A 98 0.90 13.94 7.08
CA VAL A 98 2.30 13.69 6.80
C VAL A 98 2.82 12.61 7.76
N PRO A 99 3.48 11.55 7.24
CA PRO A 99 4.02 10.51 8.09
C PRO A 99 5.27 10.97 8.83
N SER A 100 5.66 10.24 9.86
CA SER A 100 6.92 10.50 10.53
C SER A 100 8.07 10.18 9.57
N ARG A 101 9.21 10.82 9.82
CA ARG A 101 10.39 10.56 9.00
C ARG A 101 10.82 9.10 9.08
N ARG A 102 10.72 8.51 10.26
CA ARG A 102 11.09 7.11 10.47
C ARG A 102 10.21 6.16 9.67
N TYR A 103 8.90 6.40 9.70
CA TYR A 103 7.97 5.58 8.95
C TYR A 103 8.20 5.71 7.44
N LEU A 104 8.43 6.95 6.98
CA LEU A 104 8.71 7.19 5.58
C LEU A 104 9.96 6.45 5.12
N GLN A 105 10.97 6.39 5.99
CA GLN A 105 12.18 5.65 5.67
C GLN A 105 11.91 4.16 5.54
N GLU A 106 11.03 3.61 6.37
CA GLU A 106 10.64 2.22 6.26
C GLU A 106 9.91 1.94 4.95
N CYS A 107 9.07 2.87 4.51
CA CYS A 107 8.39 2.74 3.22
C CYS A 107 9.39 2.74 2.07
N LYS A 108 10.38 3.61 2.12
CA LYS A 108 11.43 3.66 1.10
C LYS A 108 12.20 2.35 1.04
N SER A 109 12.49 1.78 2.21
CA SER A 109 13.19 0.50 2.28
C SER A 109 12.39 -0.61 1.60
N GLY A 110 11.07 -0.64 1.83
CA GLY A 110 10.21 -1.60 1.17
C GLY A 110 10.19 -1.43 -0.34
N TYR A 111 10.13 -0.21 -0.82
CA TYR A 111 10.19 0.08 -2.24
C TYR A 111 11.51 -0.40 -2.85
N ASP A 112 12.60 -0.18 -2.12
CA ASP A 112 13.92 -0.59 -2.58
C ASP A 112 14.04 -2.10 -2.68
N ASP A 113 13.43 -2.82 -1.75
CA ASP A 113 13.45 -4.29 -1.74
C ASP A 113 12.88 -4.88 -3.03
N PHE A 114 11.92 -4.22 -3.64
CA PHE A 114 11.29 -4.67 -4.89
C PHE A 114 11.78 -3.89 -6.10
N HIS A 115 12.73 -3.00 -5.92
CA HIS A 115 13.25 -2.15 -6.99
C HIS A 115 12.17 -1.29 -7.64
N PHE A 116 11.17 -0.90 -6.87
CA PHE A 116 10.13 0.00 -7.34
C PHE A 116 10.66 1.43 -7.37
N SER A 117 10.17 2.20 -8.33
CA SER A 117 10.44 3.64 -8.36
C SER A 117 9.84 4.31 -7.12
N PHE A 118 10.55 5.31 -6.58
CA PHE A 118 10.05 6.09 -5.46
C PHE A 118 9.03 7.15 -5.86
N LEU A 119 8.78 7.34 -7.16
CA LEU A 119 7.88 8.39 -7.62
C LEU A 119 6.47 8.29 -7.04
N PRO A 120 5.83 7.12 -6.99
CA PRO A 120 4.51 7.04 -6.37
C PRO A 120 4.52 7.40 -4.88
N LEU A 121 5.58 7.02 -4.17
CA LEU A 121 5.72 7.34 -2.75
C LEU A 121 5.89 8.85 -2.56
N ARG A 122 6.68 9.48 -3.41
CA ARG A 122 6.88 10.92 -3.40
C ARG A 122 5.59 11.65 -3.70
N GLN A 123 4.83 11.16 -4.67
CA GLN A 123 3.54 11.74 -5.00
C GLN A 123 2.56 11.60 -3.86
N ALA A 124 2.59 10.47 -3.15
CA ALA A 124 1.74 10.24 -1.98
C ALA A 124 2.03 11.27 -0.91
N LEU A 125 3.29 11.61 -0.70
CA LEU A 125 3.68 12.59 0.28
C LEU A 125 3.13 13.96 -0.08
N ILE A 126 3.20 14.33 -1.35
CA ILE A 126 2.67 15.60 -1.83
C ILE A 126 1.15 15.63 -1.67
N ASP A 127 0.47 14.56 -2.09
CA ASP A 127 -0.98 14.49 -2.08
C ASP A 127 -1.54 14.47 -0.66
N SER A 128 -0.75 14.03 0.31
CA SER A 128 -1.20 13.90 1.69
C SER A 128 -0.81 15.11 2.54
N SER A 129 -0.03 16.00 1.99
CA SER A 129 0.40 17.20 2.72
C SER A 129 -0.77 18.15 2.89
N PRO A 130 -1.02 18.65 4.09
CA PRO A 130 -2.11 19.59 4.31
C PRO A 130 -1.76 20.99 3.82
N GLU A 131 -0.63 21.18 3.29
CA GLU A 131 -0.17 22.46 2.83
C GLU A 131 -1.07 22.97 1.73
N PRO A 132 -1.71 24.09 1.88
CA PRO A 132 -2.59 24.57 0.84
C PRO A 132 -1.82 25.13 -0.29
N HIS A 133 -0.69 25.18 -0.31
CA HIS A 133 -0.01 25.61 -1.43
C HIS A 133 -0.63 26.72 -2.10
N THR A 134 -1.39 27.01 -1.76
CA THR A 134 -1.92 27.76 -2.33
C THR A 134 -1.71 28.84 -2.42
N LYS A 135 -1.50 28.89 -2.40
CA LYS A 135 -1.33 29.61 -2.48
C LYS A 135 -0.97 29.92 -2.98
#